data_cbde2dcc2a4d7e239a1688a737837853
#
_entry.id   cbde2dcc2a4d7e239a1688a737837853
#
_cell.length_a   1.000
_cell.length_b   1.000
_cell.length_c   1.000
_cell.angle_alpha   90.00
_cell.angle_beta   90.00
_cell.angle_gamma   90.00
#
_symmetry.space_group_name_H-M   'P 1'
#
loop_
_entity.id
_entity.type
_entity.pdbx_description
1 polymer ?
#
loop_
_entity_poly.entity_id
_entity_poly.type
_entity_poly.pdbx_seq_one_letter_code
_entity_poly.pdbx_strand_id
1 'polypeptide(L)'
;EGLYISVVDIPRRAVLDHFLETGLTIEEKITNAYDLKLVAGDENFVLETVEKILADIPEEYSLSQNYPNPFNPLTHLDFAIPRRSKVEITIYNMLGQEVITLINKELNYGYHSITWRGMDRFGKPAATGVYLAKLQAPGFIRTRKMILLK
;
A
#
# COMPACT_ATOMS: atom_id res chain seq x y z
N GLU A 1 29.17 -21.61 15.34
CA GLU A 1 27.95 -21.09 14.72
C GLU A 1 27.85 -19.62 15.11
N GLY A 2 28.08 -18.72 14.15
CA GLY A 2 28.04 -17.27 14.40
C GLY A 2 26.61 -16.74 14.31
N LEU A 3 26.32 -15.67 15.06
CA LEU A 3 25.08 -14.91 14.90
C LEU A 3 25.17 -14.09 13.62
N TYR A 4 24.23 -14.30 12.71
CA TYR A 4 24.06 -13.51 11.49
C TYR A 4 23.06 -12.39 11.75
N ILE A 5 23.35 -11.18 11.28
CA ILE A 5 22.46 -10.03 11.46
C ILE A 5 22.37 -9.29 10.11
N SER A 6 21.14 -9.09 9.65
CA SER A 6 20.86 -8.25 8.49
C SER A 6 19.88 -7.14 8.85
N VAL A 7 20.05 -5.97 8.24
CA VAL A 7 19.09 -4.87 8.34
C VAL A 7 18.52 -4.60 6.96
N VAL A 8 17.19 -4.59 6.88
CA VAL A 8 16.45 -4.30 5.66
C VAL A 8 15.94 -2.88 5.69
N ASP A 9 16.41 -2.05 4.77
CA ASP A 9 15.88 -0.71 4.50
C ASP A 9 14.61 -0.86 3.64
N ILE A 10 13.46 -0.76 4.27
CA ILE A 10 12.17 -0.99 3.62
C ILE A 10 11.91 -0.02 2.45
N PRO A 11 12.08 1.32 2.63
CA PRO A 11 11.87 2.28 1.54
C PRO A 11 12.76 2.07 0.32
N ARG A 12 13.97 1.57 0.52
CA ARG A 12 14.94 1.34 -0.57
C ARG A 12 14.94 -0.09 -1.08
N ARG A 13 14.23 -1.01 -0.42
CA ARG A 13 14.29 -2.47 -0.69
C ARG A 13 15.73 -2.99 -0.69
N ALA A 14 16.55 -2.47 0.20
CA ALA A 14 17.96 -2.78 0.27
C ALA A 14 18.29 -3.56 1.53
N VAL A 15 19.19 -4.53 1.39
CA VAL A 15 19.81 -5.21 2.52
C VAL A 15 21.10 -4.51 2.83
N LEU A 16 21.24 -4.09 4.08
CA LEU A 16 22.44 -3.45 4.58
C LEU A 16 23.21 -4.51 5.37
N ASP A 17 24.15 -5.18 4.73
CA ASP A 17 25.02 -6.18 5.35
C ASP A 17 26.31 -5.51 5.87
N HIS A 18 26.99 -6.14 6.84
CA HIS A 18 28.30 -5.76 7.42
C HIS A 18 28.30 -4.90 8.70
N PHE A 19 27.34 -5.13 9.63
CA PHE A 19 27.29 -4.38 10.88
C PHE A 19 28.27 -4.84 11.96
N LEU A 20 28.76 -6.06 11.88
CA LEU A 20 29.57 -6.66 12.94
C LEU A 20 30.98 -6.04 13.06
N GLU A 21 31.48 -5.40 11.99
CA GLU A 21 32.83 -4.84 11.99
C GLU A 21 32.88 -3.31 12.10
N THR A 22 31.89 -2.59 11.56
CA THR A 22 31.97 -1.12 11.41
C THR A 22 30.83 -0.34 12.09
N GLY A 23 29.79 -1.01 12.56
CA GLY A 23 28.56 -0.37 13.05
C GLY A 23 27.75 0.31 11.93
N LEU A 24 26.47 0.53 12.18
CA LEU A 24 25.58 1.28 11.29
C LEU A 24 25.55 2.73 11.73
N THR A 25 26.02 3.64 10.88
CA THR A 25 25.80 5.07 11.07
C THR A 25 24.63 5.51 10.19
N ILE A 26 23.53 5.92 10.82
CA ILE A 26 22.39 6.52 10.14
C ILE A 26 22.57 8.04 10.23
N GLU A 27 22.91 8.68 9.11
CA GLU A 27 22.91 10.15 9.03
C GLU A 27 21.45 10.62 9.02
N GLU A 28 21.06 11.37 10.04
CA GLU A 28 19.74 11.95 10.17
C GLU A 28 19.52 13.02 9.10
N LYS A 29 18.77 12.67 8.06
CA LYS A 29 18.20 13.66 7.13
C LYS A 29 16.80 14.02 7.62
N ILE A 30 16.61 15.29 7.91
CA ILE A 30 15.43 15.90 8.55
C ILE A 30 14.07 15.56 7.84
N THR A 31 14.08 14.90 6.69
CA THR A 31 12.88 14.71 5.85
C THR A 31 12.44 13.27 5.60
N ASN A 32 13.19 12.25 6.03
CA ASN A 32 12.84 10.85 5.75
C ASN A 32 12.82 10.03 7.04
N ALA A 33 11.65 9.52 7.40
CA ALA A 33 11.54 8.47 8.39
C ALA A 33 12.24 7.21 7.86
N TYR A 34 13.15 6.63 8.64
CA TYR A 34 13.72 5.32 8.36
C TYR A 34 12.73 4.24 8.77
N ASP A 35 12.49 3.29 7.90
CA ASP A 35 11.71 2.09 8.20
C ASP A 35 12.64 0.90 8.00
N LEU A 36 13.32 0.52 9.08
CA LEU A 36 14.34 -0.52 9.11
C LEU A 36 13.82 -1.75 9.84
N LYS A 37 14.02 -2.94 9.27
CA LYS A 37 13.82 -4.21 9.95
C LYS A 37 15.16 -4.88 10.21
N LEU A 38 15.39 -5.26 11.47
CA LEU A 38 16.55 -6.04 11.87
C LEU A 38 16.15 -7.52 11.95
N VAL A 39 16.91 -8.37 11.29
CA VAL A 39 16.76 -9.83 11.31
C VAL A 39 18.04 -10.44 11.87
N ALA A 40 17.92 -11.31 12.87
CA ALA A 40 19.06 -11.94 13.51
C ALA A 40 18.77 -13.44 13.74
N GLY A 41 19.77 -14.30 13.51
CA GLY A 41 19.66 -15.76 13.66
C GLY A 41 20.84 -16.47 13.05
N ASP A 42 20.66 -17.75 12.70
CA ASP A 42 21.61 -18.42 11.82
C ASP A 42 21.51 -17.88 10.39
N GLU A 43 22.51 -18.18 9.58
CA GLU A 43 22.62 -17.63 8.21
C GLU A 43 21.40 -17.97 7.35
N ASN A 44 20.95 -19.22 7.36
CA ASN A 44 19.80 -19.66 6.55
C ASN A 44 18.52 -18.98 6.97
N PHE A 45 18.26 -18.89 8.28
CA PHE A 45 17.08 -18.18 8.80
C PHE A 45 17.06 -16.72 8.39
N VAL A 46 18.21 -16.03 8.47
CA VAL A 46 18.32 -14.62 8.11
C VAL A 46 18.08 -14.44 6.62
N LEU A 47 18.70 -15.23 5.74
CA LEU A 47 18.52 -15.14 4.30
C LEU A 47 17.08 -15.39 3.88
N GLU A 48 16.45 -16.46 4.33
CA GLU A 48 15.04 -16.78 4.03
C GLU A 48 14.08 -15.69 4.54
N THR A 49 14.34 -15.16 5.73
CA THR A 49 13.49 -14.11 6.32
C THR A 49 13.61 -12.80 5.56
N VAL A 50 14.82 -12.42 5.16
CA VAL A 50 15.08 -11.21 4.36
C VAL A 50 14.40 -11.32 3.00
N GLU A 51 14.54 -12.44 2.29
CA GLU A 51 13.86 -12.67 1.02
C GLU A 51 12.34 -12.54 1.15
N LYS A 52 11.76 -13.13 2.20
CA LYS A 52 10.33 -13.03 2.49
C LYS A 52 9.89 -11.58 2.76
N ILE A 53 10.66 -10.83 3.57
CA ILE A 53 10.39 -9.42 3.83
C ILE A 53 10.38 -8.61 2.53
N LEU A 54 11.37 -8.83 1.67
CA LEU A 54 11.48 -8.11 0.39
C LEU A 54 10.36 -8.49 -0.59
N ALA A 55 9.92 -9.76 -0.60
CA ALA A 55 8.82 -10.23 -1.43
C ALA A 55 7.47 -9.62 -1.00
N ASP A 56 7.28 -9.38 0.29
CA ASP A 56 6.05 -8.79 0.85
C ASP A 56 5.95 -7.26 0.62
N ILE A 57 7.04 -6.61 0.17
CA ILE A 57 7.05 -5.18 -0.11
C ILE A 57 6.75 -4.96 -1.59
N PRO A 58 5.65 -4.28 -1.95
CA PRO A 58 5.37 -3.93 -3.34
C PRO A 58 6.48 -3.06 -3.94
N GLU A 59 6.78 -3.24 -5.22
CA GLU A 59 7.79 -2.43 -5.92
C GLU A 59 7.28 -1.04 -6.26
N GLU A 60 5.99 -0.93 -6.58
CA GLU A 60 5.36 0.31 -7.00
C GLU A 60 3.94 0.45 -6.44
N TYR A 61 3.42 1.68 -6.48
CA TYR A 61 2.01 1.91 -6.20
C TYR A 61 1.16 1.26 -7.26
N SER A 62 0.08 0.61 -6.85
CA SER A 62 -0.89 0.07 -7.79
C SER A 62 -2.32 0.20 -7.26
N LEU A 63 -3.28 0.22 -8.18
CA LEU A 63 -4.71 0.06 -7.91
C LEU A 63 -5.25 -0.96 -8.89
N SER A 64 -5.70 -2.09 -8.40
CA SER A 64 -6.29 -3.16 -9.20
C SER A 64 -7.71 -2.78 -9.67
N GLN A 65 -8.23 -3.51 -10.65
CA GLN A 65 -9.63 -3.42 -10.99
C GLN A 65 -10.45 -3.92 -9.80
N ASN A 66 -11.54 -3.22 -9.46
CA ASN A 66 -12.43 -3.68 -8.39
C ASN A 66 -13.05 -5.05 -8.73
N TYR A 67 -13.28 -5.85 -7.70
CA TYR A 67 -13.92 -7.15 -7.85
C TYR A 67 -14.99 -7.36 -6.75
N PRO A 68 -16.17 -7.84 -7.17
CA PRO A 68 -16.66 -8.02 -8.53
C PRO A 68 -16.82 -6.70 -9.30
N ASN A 69 -16.84 -6.79 -10.66
CA ASN A 69 -17.18 -5.67 -11.55
C ASN A 69 -17.84 -6.23 -12.83
N PRO A 70 -19.13 -6.02 -13.10
CA PRO A 70 -20.08 -5.23 -12.32
C PRO A 70 -20.33 -5.80 -10.92
N PHE A 71 -20.80 -4.94 -9.98
CA PHE A 71 -21.03 -5.31 -8.58
C PHE A 71 -22.40 -4.89 -8.07
N ASN A 72 -22.91 -5.58 -7.01
CA ASN A 72 -24.21 -5.31 -6.38
C ASN A 72 -24.20 -5.70 -4.90
N PRO A 73 -24.33 -4.77 -3.96
CA PRO A 73 -23.81 -3.39 -4.01
C PRO A 73 -22.36 -3.31 -3.54
N LEU A 74 -21.71 -4.47 -3.26
CA LEU A 74 -20.42 -4.57 -2.61
C LEU A 74 -19.32 -4.90 -3.61
N THR A 75 -18.19 -4.19 -3.50
CA THR A 75 -16.98 -4.47 -4.26
C THR A 75 -15.73 -4.17 -3.45
N HIS A 76 -14.64 -4.86 -3.78
CA HIS A 76 -13.33 -4.68 -3.17
C HIS A 76 -12.39 -3.96 -4.14
N LEU A 77 -11.54 -3.13 -3.59
CA LEU A 77 -10.46 -2.44 -4.29
C LEU A 77 -9.15 -2.83 -3.62
N ASP A 78 -8.31 -3.57 -4.35
CA ASP A 78 -6.99 -3.96 -3.90
C ASP A 78 -5.97 -2.98 -4.44
N PHE A 79 -5.03 -2.59 -3.59
CA PHE A 79 -3.99 -1.63 -3.93
C PHE A 79 -2.69 -1.94 -3.20
N ALA A 80 -1.59 -1.47 -3.75
CA ALA A 80 -0.26 -1.69 -3.21
C ALA A 80 0.45 -0.37 -2.92
N ILE A 81 1.22 -0.35 -1.84
CA ILE A 81 1.97 0.81 -1.35
C ILE A 81 3.41 0.37 -1.13
N PRO A 82 4.40 0.90 -1.87
CA PRO A 82 5.80 0.47 -1.78
C PRO A 82 6.53 1.04 -0.54
N ARG A 83 6.03 2.13 0.04
CA ARG A 83 6.59 2.80 1.22
C ARG A 83 5.50 3.51 2.01
N ARG A 84 5.70 3.71 3.29
CA ARG A 84 4.78 4.49 4.14
C ARG A 84 4.43 5.82 3.47
N SER A 85 3.13 6.05 3.25
CA SER A 85 2.66 7.19 2.48
C SER A 85 1.24 7.59 2.87
N LYS A 86 0.95 8.88 2.72
CA LYS A 86 -0.43 9.35 2.75
C LYS A 86 -1.15 8.88 1.48
N VAL A 87 -2.24 8.16 1.65
CA VAL A 87 -3.05 7.59 0.57
C VAL A 87 -4.47 8.06 0.69
N GLU A 88 -5.03 8.46 -0.45
CA GLU A 88 -6.43 8.80 -0.58
C GLU A 88 -7.08 7.92 -1.65
N ILE A 89 -8.22 7.31 -1.32
CA ILE A 89 -9.08 6.61 -2.30
C ILE A 89 -10.46 7.25 -2.25
N THR A 90 -10.85 7.86 -3.35
CA THR A 90 -12.12 8.58 -3.49
C THR A 90 -12.91 8.03 -4.68
N ILE A 91 -14.22 7.86 -4.47
CA ILE A 91 -15.17 7.43 -5.51
C ILE A 91 -15.86 8.67 -6.08
N TYR A 92 -15.90 8.75 -7.41
CA TYR A 92 -16.55 9.81 -8.18
C TYR A 92 -17.65 9.25 -9.07
N ASN A 93 -18.68 10.04 -9.32
CA ASN A 93 -19.66 9.77 -10.37
C ASN A 93 -19.12 10.24 -11.76
N MET A 94 -19.88 10.00 -12.82
CA MET A 94 -19.50 10.38 -14.18
C MET A 94 -19.50 11.89 -14.44
N LEU A 95 -20.06 12.69 -13.54
CA LEU A 95 -19.99 14.15 -13.57
C LEU A 95 -18.74 14.70 -12.87
N GLY A 96 -17.89 13.82 -12.35
CA GLY A 96 -16.70 14.19 -11.58
C GLY A 96 -16.99 14.65 -10.15
N GLN A 97 -18.21 14.46 -9.66
CA GLN A 97 -18.58 14.79 -8.29
C GLN A 97 -18.15 13.67 -7.34
N GLU A 98 -17.59 14.04 -6.20
CA GLU A 98 -17.23 13.11 -5.14
C GLU A 98 -18.49 12.46 -4.55
N VAL A 99 -18.50 11.13 -4.52
CA VAL A 99 -19.52 10.31 -3.89
C VAL A 99 -19.13 9.99 -2.44
N ILE A 100 -17.91 9.50 -2.26
CA ILE A 100 -17.36 9.17 -0.94
C ILE A 100 -15.85 9.06 -1.00
N THR A 101 -15.17 9.50 0.04
CA THR A 101 -13.76 9.17 0.29
C THR A 101 -13.69 7.94 1.21
N LEU A 102 -13.17 6.84 0.70
CA LEU A 102 -13.05 5.57 1.43
C LEU A 102 -11.85 5.55 2.38
N ILE A 103 -10.77 6.19 1.98
CA ILE A 103 -9.51 6.29 2.73
C ILE A 103 -8.88 7.66 2.52
N ASN A 104 -8.36 8.27 3.59
CA ASN A 104 -7.52 9.47 3.54
C ASN A 104 -6.64 9.49 4.79
N LYS A 105 -5.56 8.71 4.77
CA LYS A 105 -4.63 8.59 5.91
C LYS A 105 -3.26 8.08 5.49
N GLU A 106 -2.30 8.14 6.39
CA GLU A 106 -1.04 7.43 6.24
C GLU A 106 -1.24 5.91 6.38
N LEU A 107 -0.66 5.15 5.46
CA LEU A 107 -0.60 3.70 5.47
C LEU A 107 0.85 3.24 5.36
N ASN A 108 1.15 2.10 5.98
CA ASN A 108 2.43 1.42 5.81
C ASN A 108 2.52 0.76 4.44
N TYR A 109 3.75 0.41 4.02
CA TYR A 109 3.98 -0.41 2.84
C TYR A 109 3.20 -1.74 2.92
N GLY A 110 2.92 -2.32 1.78
CA GLY A 110 2.24 -3.62 1.67
C GLY A 110 1.06 -3.61 0.71
N TYR A 111 0.39 -4.73 0.67
CA TYR A 111 -0.84 -4.95 -0.08
C TYR A 111 -2.03 -4.67 0.82
N HIS A 112 -2.97 -3.88 0.33
CA HIS A 112 -4.14 -3.43 1.07
C HIS A 112 -5.41 -3.69 0.27
N SER A 113 -6.51 -3.86 0.98
CA SER A 113 -7.83 -3.98 0.40
C SER A 113 -8.82 -3.07 1.11
N ILE A 114 -9.72 -2.45 0.36
CA ILE A 114 -10.83 -1.68 0.91
C ILE A 114 -12.13 -2.00 0.19
N THR A 115 -13.22 -1.96 0.93
CA THR A 115 -14.54 -2.29 0.41
C THR A 115 -15.39 -1.05 0.23
N TRP A 116 -16.01 -0.90 -0.95
CA TRP A 116 -17.11 0.03 -1.16
C TRP A 116 -18.45 -0.72 -1.18
N ARG A 117 -19.40 -0.23 -0.42
CA ARG A 117 -20.74 -0.84 -0.28
C ARG A 117 -21.81 -0.14 -1.13
N GLY A 118 -21.42 0.61 -2.17
CA GLY A 118 -22.36 1.33 -3.01
C GLY A 118 -23.14 2.42 -2.26
N MET A 119 -22.55 3.04 -1.22
CA MET A 119 -23.14 4.13 -0.46
C MET A 119 -22.38 5.43 -0.71
N ASP A 120 -23.09 6.55 -0.63
CA ASP A 120 -22.49 7.88 -0.59
C ASP A 120 -21.97 8.25 0.81
N ARG A 121 -21.38 9.44 0.92
CA ARG A 121 -20.84 9.97 2.18
C ARG A 121 -21.91 10.24 3.26
N PHE A 122 -23.19 10.25 2.88
CA PHE A 122 -24.34 10.41 3.81
C PHE A 122 -24.97 9.08 4.18
N GLY A 123 -24.41 7.94 3.72
CA GLY A 123 -24.97 6.60 3.94
C GLY A 123 -26.17 6.27 3.07
N LYS A 124 -26.45 7.05 2.02
CA LYS A 124 -27.52 6.76 1.06
C LYS A 124 -26.99 5.85 -0.06
N PRO A 125 -27.82 4.90 -0.54
CA PRO A 125 -27.43 4.06 -1.67
C PRO A 125 -27.16 4.91 -2.92
N ALA A 126 -25.99 4.69 -3.52
CA ALA A 126 -25.65 5.30 -4.79
C ALA A 126 -26.52 4.73 -5.92
N ALA A 127 -26.79 5.50 -6.95
CA ALA A 127 -27.60 5.06 -8.09
C ALA A 127 -26.86 3.99 -8.91
N THR A 128 -27.60 3.12 -9.60
CA THR A 128 -27.03 2.25 -10.63
C THR A 128 -26.31 3.09 -11.67
N GLY A 129 -25.10 2.70 -12.05
CA GLY A 129 -24.32 3.46 -13.01
C GLY A 129 -22.82 3.21 -12.96
N VAL A 130 -22.10 4.05 -13.67
CA VAL A 130 -20.64 4.04 -13.77
C VAL A 130 -20.06 4.99 -12.73
N TYR A 131 -19.02 4.50 -12.04
CA TYR A 131 -18.25 5.23 -11.03
C TYR A 131 -16.76 5.12 -11.33
N LEU A 132 -15.99 6.06 -10.81
CA LEU A 132 -14.54 6.09 -10.91
C LEU A 132 -13.95 6.01 -9.51
N ALA A 133 -13.16 4.98 -9.23
CA ALA A 133 -12.32 4.92 -8.05
C ALA A 133 -10.95 5.55 -8.38
N LYS A 134 -10.57 6.59 -7.65
CA LYS A 134 -9.27 7.26 -7.80
C LYS A 134 -8.44 7.01 -6.57
N LEU A 135 -7.26 6.42 -6.76
CA LEU A 135 -6.20 6.36 -5.78
C LEU A 135 -5.20 7.48 -6.04
N GLN A 136 -4.86 8.22 -5.01
CA GLN A 136 -3.85 9.27 -5.01
C GLN A 136 -2.85 9.02 -3.87
N ALA A 137 -1.56 9.03 -4.23
CA ALA A 137 -0.42 8.92 -3.32
C ALA A 137 0.71 9.84 -3.82
N PRO A 138 1.79 10.07 -3.06
CA PRO A 138 2.88 10.93 -3.49
C PRO A 138 3.48 10.49 -4.83
N GLY A 139 3.34 11.34 -5.85
CA GLY A 139 3.83 11.06 -7.21
C GLY A 139 3.03 10.02 -8.00
N PHE A 140 1.88 9.55 -7.49
CA PHE A 140 1.08 8.51 -8.13
C PHE A 140 -0.41 8.84 -8.11
N ILE A 141 -1.05 8.69 -9.27
CA ILE A 141 -2.51 8.76 -9.42
C ILE A 141 -2.95 7.63 -10.36
N ARG A 142 -3.94 6.85 -9.92
CA ARG A 142 -4.56 5.82 -10.74
C ARG A 142 -6.07 5.85 -10.59
N THR A 143 -6.78 5.68 -11.70
CA THR A 143 -8.25 5.62 -11.72
C THR A 143 -8.71 4.30 -12.31
N ARG A 144 -9.79 3.71 -11.73
CA ARG A 144 -10.46 2.51 -12.22
C ARG A 144 -11.95 2.77 -12.40
N LYS A 145 -12.48 2.32 -13.52
CA LYS A 145 -13.92 2.37 -13.82
C LYS A 145 -14.63 1.20 -13.17
N MET A 146 -15.74 1.48 -12.48
CA MET A 146 -16.57 0.50 -11.79
C MET A 146 -18.02 0.62 -12.25
N ILE A 147 -18.75 -0.50 -12.25
CA ILE A 147 -20.16 -0.54 -12.68
C ILE A 147 -20.98 -1.10 -11.52
N LEU A 148 -21.82 -0.23 -10.93
CA LEU A 148 -22.77 -0.59 -9.89
C LEU A 148 -24.10 -0.99 -10.54
N LEU A 149 -24.56 -2.17 -10.22
CA LEU A 149 -25.90 -2.69 -10.56
C LEU A 149 -26.77 -2.75 -9.31
N LYS A 150 -28.06 -2.70 -9.48
CA LYS A 150 -29.06 -2.98 -8.42
C LYS A 150 -29.87 -4.20 -8.77
#